data_1974aeb0e198dd4fb0a29b62948d8910
#
_entry.id   1974aeb0e198dd4fb0a29b62948d8910
#
_cell.length_a   1.000
_cell.length_b   1.000
_cell.length_c   1.000
_cell.angle_alpha   90.00
_cell.angle_beta   90.00
_cell.angle_gamma   90.00
#
_symmetry.space_group_name_H-M   'P 1'
#
loop_
_entity.id
_entity.type
_entity.pdbx_description
1 polymer ?
#
loop_
_entity_poly.entity_id
_entity_poly.type
_entity_poly.pdbx_seq_one_letter_code
_entity_poly.pdbx_strand_id
1 'polypeptide(L)'
;MSARSIGYSKWTEILIRALRSDANLGERLILEITENSAMLVPELVSKFMADMQKKGISFAIDDFGSGVTSFRHLKEFRFDILKIDGQFIRGIETNSDNQVLTQALLSIAEHFGMYAVAESVETEAAAHWLLSVGIDCLQGFISGVQRSIPLGR
;
A
#
# COMPACT_ATOMS: atom_id res chain seq x y z
N MET A 1 5.70 1.87 -7.90
CA MET A 1 6.81 2.53 -8.65
C MET A 1 8.16 2.17 -8.05
N SER A 2 9.26 2.34 -8.75
CA SER A 2 10.61 2.04 -8.23
C SER A 2 11.35 3.31 -7.80
N ALA A 3 12.37 3.14 -6.92
CA ALA A 3 13.26 4.24 -6.53
C ALA A 3 13.97 4.91 -7.72
N ARG A 4 14.23 4.15 -8.81
CA ARG A 4 14.76 4.70 -10.07
C ARG A 4 13.80 5.70 -10.72
N SER A 5 12.48 5.45 -10.61
CA SER A 5 11.46 6.36 -11.17
C SER A 5 11.45 7.70 -10.42
N ILE A 6 11.72 7.69 -9.11
CA ILE A 6 11.80 8.92 -8.29
C ILE A 6 12.98 9.79 -8.73
N GLY A 7 14.12 9.17 -9.06
CA GLY A 7 15.31 9.88 -9.58
C GLY A 7 15.22 10.30 -11.04
N TYR A 8 14.17 9.89 -11.77
CA TYR A 8 14.02 10.19 -13.19
C TYR A 8 13.30 11.53 -13.40
N SER A 9 14.05 12.58 -13.66
CA SER A 9 13.57 13.97 -13.76
C SER A 9 12.37 14.15 -14.68
N LYS A 10 12.38 13.50 -15.85
CA LYS A 10 11.31 13.63 -16.86
C LYS A 10 9.94 13.15 -16.35
N TRP A 11 9.92 12.05 -15.58
CA TRP A 11 8.68 11.55 -14.98
C TRP A 11 8.15 12.52 -13.92
N THR A 12 9.04 13.01 -13.06
CA THR A 12 8.69 13.98 -12.01
C THR A 12 8.18 15.29 -12.61
N GLU A 13 8.79 15.77 -13.70
CA GLU A 13 8.34 16.96 -14.42
C GLU A 13 6.92 16.80 -15.00
N ILE A 14 6.62 15.63 -15.58
CA ILE A 14 5.27 15.32 -16.10
C ILE A 14 4.25 15.34 -14.97
N LEU A 15 4.55 14.68 -13.84
CA LEU A 15 3.68 14.67 -12.66
C LEU A 15 3.43 16.08 -12.12
N ILE A 16 4.49 16.88 -11.93
CA ILE A 16 4.37 18.25 -11.44
C ILE A 16 3.56 19.13 -12.41
N ARG A 17 3.75 18.95 -13.72
CA ARG A 17 2.97 19.67 -14.73
C ARG A 17 1.49 19.32 -14.65
N ALA A 18 1.16 18.03 -14.52
CA ALA A 18 -0.22 17.57 -14.37
C ALA A 18 -0.88 18.14 -13.09
N LEU A 19 -0.18 18.10 -11.97
CA LEU A 19 -0.64 18.67 -10.70
C LEU A 19 -0.84 20.20 -10.73
N ARG A 20 -0.11 20.92 -11.59
CA ARG A 20 -0.32 22.35 -11.81
C ARG A 20 -1.54 22.64 -12.69
N SER A 21 -1.88 21.73 -13.59
CA SER A 21 -3.02 21.90 -14.52
C SER A 21 -4.36 21.57 -13.87
N ASP A 22 -4.38 20.75 -12.81
CA ASP A 22 -5.59 20.37 -12.07
C ASP A 22 -5.26 20.38 -10.57
N ALA A 23 -5.85 21.33 -9.83
CA ALA A 23 -5.61 21.51 -8.40
C ALA A 23 -6.09 20.30 -7.56
N ASN A 24 -7.09 19.56 -8.03
CA ASN A 24 -7.67 18.41 -7.33
C ASN A 24 -7.03 17.08 -7.73
N LEU A 25 -6.10 17.08 -8.69
CA LEU A 25 -5.49 15.85 -9.18
C LEU A 25 -4.74 15.11 -8.07
N GLY A 26 -4.06 15.83 -7.18
CA GLY A 26 -3.30 15.24 -6.08
C GLY A 26 -4.15 14.34 -5.20
N GLU A 27 -5.33 14.81 -4.79
CA GLU A 27 -6.25 14.06 -3.93
C GLU A 27 -6.83 12.79 -4.58
N ARG A 28 -6.67 12.66 -5.89
CA ARG A 28 -7.14 11.52 -6.70
C ARG A 28 -6.02 10.56 -7.09
N LEU A 29 -4.79 10.85 -6.68
CA LEU A 29 -3.63 10.04 -7.00
C LEU A 29 -3.13 9.29 -5.77
N ILE A 30 -2.88 8.01 -5.97
CA ILE A 30 -2.15 7.15 -5.06
C ILE A 30 -0.89 6.70 -5.79
N LEU A 31 0.27 6.94 -5.19
CA LEU A 31 1.55 6.45 -5.72
C LEU A 31 2.00 5.24 -4.90
N GLU A 32 2.12 4.10 -5.56
CA GLU A 32 2.58 2.87 -4.92
C GLU A 32 4.10 2.73 -5.04
N ILE A 33 4.77 2.46 -3.93
CA ILE A 33 6.20 2.21 -3.85
C ILE A 33 6.39 0.84 -3.22
N THR A 34 7.09 -0.08 -3.92
CA THR A 34 7.37 -1.40 -3.35
C THR A 34 8.28 -1.27 -2.14
N GLU A 35 8.08 -2.15 -1.15
CA GLU A 35 8.90 -2.21 0.07
C GLU A 35 10.40 -2.15 -0.24
N ASN A 36 10.86 -3.04 -1.13
CA ASN A 36 12.27 -3.08 -1.54
C ASN A 36 12.77 -1.76 -2.12
N SER A 37 11.94 -1.07 -2.91
CA SER A 37 12.32 0.22 -3.50
C SER A 37 12.41 1.33 -2.45
N ALA A 38 11.53 1.33 -1.46
CA ALA A 38 11.57 2.29 -0.36
C ALA A 38 12.84 2.13 0.49
N MET A 39 13.25 0.86 0.73
CA MET A 39 14.41 0.55 1.57
C MET A 39 15.77 0.79 0.91
N LEU A 40 15.82 0.84 -0.43
CA LEU A 40 17.10 1.05 -1.16
C LEU A 40 17.67 2.46 -0.96
N VAL A 41 16.83 3.48 -0.94
CA VAL A 41 17.24 4.90 -0.83
C VAL A 41 16.22 5.67 0.02
N PRO A 42 16.12 5.37 1.32
CA PRO A 42 15.03 5.82 2.19
C PRO A 42 14.95 7.36 2.27
N GLU A 43 16.08 8.05 2.31
CA GLU A 43 16.11 9.52 2.40
C GLU A 43 15.51 10.19 1.15
N LEU A 44 15.84 9.66 -0.05
CA LEU A 44 15.29 10.17 -1.31
C LEU A 44 13.78 9.93 -1.36
N VAL A 45 13.34 8.73 -0.97
CA VAL A 45 11.92 8.36 -0.96
C VAL A 45 11.14 9.23 0.03
N SER A 46 11.62 9.38 1.26
CA SER A 46 10.96 10.21 2.28
C SER A 46 10.82 11.66 1.84
N LYS A 47 11.87 12.24 1.26
CA LYS A 47 11.83 13.61 0.74
C LYS A 47 10.81 13.76 -0.39
N PHE A 48 10.84 12.84 -1.35
CA PHE A 48 9.89 12.82 -2.46
C PHE A 48 8.44 12.71 -1.97
N MET A 49 8.18 11.77 -1.05
CA MET A 49 6.85 11.59 -0.45
C MET A 49 6.38 12.88 0.22
N ALA A 50 7.21 13.48 1.09
CA ALA A 50 6.85 14.71 1.80
C ALA A 50 6.51 15.86 0.85
N ASP A 51 7.21 15.99 -0.28
CA ASP A 51 6.95 17.05 -1.27
C ASP A 51 5.68 16.78 -2.09
N MET A 52 5.35 15.53 -2.36
CA MET A 52 4.14 15.15 -3.10
C MET A 52 2.90 15.13 -2.21
N GLN A 53 3.03 14.73 -0.94
CA GLN A 53 1.93 14.79 0.04
C GLN A 53 1.44 16.22 0.29
N LYS A 54 2.31 17.23 0.25
CA LYS A 54 1.92 18.65 0.27
C LYS A 54 1.03 19.04 -0.92
N LYS A 55 0.99 18.23 -1.97
CA LYS A 55 0.15 18.42 -3.17
C LYS A 55 -1.08 17.51 -3.18
N GLY A 56 -1.37 16.87 -2.04
CA GLY A 56 -2.54 16.01 -1.85
C GLY A 56 -2.36 14.55 -2.28
N ILE A 57 -1.18 14.15 -2.76
CA ILE A 57 -0.94 12.76 -3.21
C ILE A 57 -0.83 11.84 -2.01
N SER A 58 -1.56 10.72 -2.02
CA SER A 58 -1.42 9.62 -1.08
C SER A 58 -0.38 8.60 -1.54
N PHE A 59 0.25 7.91 -0.59
CA PHE A 59 1.26 6.91 -0.86
C PHE A 59 0.88 5.55 -0.29
N ALA A 60 1.04 4.51 -1.09
CA ALA A 60 0.90 3.13 -0.67
C ALA A 60 2.27 2.43 -0.66
N ILE A 61 2.55 1.68 0.41
CA ILE A 61 3.64 0.70 0.41
C ILE A 61 3.11 -0.61 -0.16
N ASP A 62 3.75 -1.10 -1.21
CA ASP A 62 3.35 -2.25 -1.99
C ASP A 62 4.21 -3.48 -1.68
N ASP A 63 3.66 -4.69 -1.82
CA ASP A 63 4.32 -5.97 -1.53
C ASP A 63 4.85 -6.06 -0.08
N PHE A 64 4.15 -5.45 0.89
CA PHE A 64 4.66 -5.36 2.26
C PHE A 64 4.69 -6.72 2.95
N GLY A 65 5.86 -7.02 3.53
CA GLY A 65 6.16 -8.31 4.15
C GLY A 65 6.85 -9.32 3.24
N SER A 66 6.96 -9.05 1.92
CA SER A 66 7.66 -9.93 0.98
C SER A 66 9.18 -9.82 1.05
N GLY A 67 9.70 -8.76 1.65
CA GLY A 67 11.11 -8.41 1.73
C GLY A 67 11.70 -8.44 3.14
N VAL A 68 12.90 -7.87 3.27
CA VAL A 68 13.55 -7.67 4.57
C VAL A 68 13.03 -6.37 5.16
N THR A 69 11.87 -6.43 5.79
CA THR A 69 11.23 -5.27 6.39
C THR A 69 12.08 -4.71 7.53
N SER A 70 12.55 -3.49 7.36
CA SER A 70 13.05 -2.71 8.48
C SER A 70 11.92 -1.87 9.05
N PHE A 71 11.20 -2.36 10.05
CA PHE A 71 10.18 -1.59 10.80
C PHE A 71 10.68 -0.23 11.28
N ARG A 72 12.00 -0.06 11.42
CA ARG A 72 12.63 1.21 11.75
C ARG A 72 12.35 2.26 10.68
N HIS A 73 12.48 1.90 9.41
CA HIS A 73 12.24 2.83 8.30
C HIS A 73 10.74 3.08 8.09
N LEU A 74 9.88 2.11 8.39
CA LEU A 74 8.43 2.32 8.31
C LEU A 74 7.97 3.51 9.16
N LYS A 75 8.61 3.72 10.32
CA LYS A 75 8.35 4.87 11.19
C LYS A 75 8.75 6.22 10.56
N GLU A 76 9.75 6.21 9.68
CA GLU A 76 10.26 7.42 9.01
C GLU A 76 9.44 7.79 7.77
N PHE A 77 8.83 6.78 7.13
CA PHE A 77 7.92 6.98 6.02
C PHE A 77 6.51 7.28 6.52
N ARG A 78 5.82 8.17 5.85
CA ARG A 78 4.40 8.47 6.13
C ARG A 78 3.55 7.90 5.01
N PHE A 79 3.44 6.57 4.95
CA PHE A 79 2.51 5.92 4.05
C PHE A 79 1.08 6.07 4.55
N ASP A 80 0.16 6.25 3.62
CA ASP A 80 -1.28 6.34 3.88
C ASP A 80 -1.95 4.97 3.76
N ILE A 81 -1.33 4.05 2.99
CA ILE A 81 -1.86 2.73 2.67
C ILE A 81 -0.77 1.68 2.80
N LEU A 82 -1.11 0.55 3.42
CA LEU A 82 -0.29 -0.65 3.49
C LEU A 82 -0.96 -1.77 2.70
N LYS A 83 -0.30 -2.25 1.63
CA LYS A 83 -0.77 -3.36 0.80
C LYS A 83 -0.07 -4.65 1.24
N ILE A 84 -0.87 -5.59 1.75
CA ILE A 84 -0.37 -6.88 2.23
C ILE A 84 -0.21 -7.80 1.03
N ASP A 85 1.03 -8.28 0.82
CA ASP A 85 1.38 -9.17 -0.30
C ASP A 85 0.50 -10.42 -0.34
N GLY A 86 0.12 -10.80 -1.55
CA GLY A 86 -0.73 -11.95 -1.82
C GLY A 86 -0.21 -13.30 -1.28
N GLN A 87 1.11 -13.43 -1.00
CA GLN A 87 1.65 -14.64 -0.37
C GLN A 87 1.06 -14.90 1.02
N PHE A 88 0.67 -13.86 1.75
CA PHE A 88 0.04 -13.96 3.07
C PHE A 88 -1.49 -14.13 2.96
N ILE A 89 -2.05 -13.78 1.82
CA ILE A 89 -3.50 -13.79 1.61
C ILE A 89 -3.99 -15.08 1.00
N ARG A 90 -3.19 -15.71 0.10
CA ARG A 90 -3.60 -16.97 -0.53
C ARG A 90 -3.74 -18.09 0.50
N GLY A 91 -4.93 -18.70 0.54
CA GLY A 91 -5.26 -19.79 1.47
C GLY A 91 -5.39 -19.37 2.93
N ILE A 92 -5.54 -18.07 3.21
CA ILE A 92 -5.59 -17.52 4.56
C ILE A 92 -6.73 -18.11 5.40
N GLU A 93 -7.80 -18.55 4.77
CA GLU A 93 -8.95 -19.19 5.44
C GLU A 93 -8.58 -20.47 6.19
N THR A 94 -7.47 -21.14 5.83
CA THR A 94 -7.00 -22.39 6.44
C THR A 94 -5.57 -22.34 6.96
N ASN A 95 -4.80 -21.32 6.60
CA ASN A 95 -3.39 -21.20 6.96
C ASN A 95 -3.22 -20.31 8.22
N SER A 96 -3.01 -20.98 9.38
CA SER A 96 -2.84 -20.30 10.66
C SER A 96 -1.64 -19.34 10.71
N ASP A 97 -0.55 -19.66 10.02
CA ASP A 97 0.65 -18.81 10.02
C ASP A 97 0.38 -17.51 9.25
N ASN A 98 -0.28 -17.62 8.08
CA ASN A 98 -0.71 -16.46 7.32
C ASN A 98 -1.72 -15.61 8.10
N GLN A 99 -2.62 -16.24 8.88
CA GLN A 99 -3.57 -15.53 9.74
C GLN A 99 -2.85 -14.69 10.80
N VAL A 100 -1.87 -15.28 11.51
CA VAL A 100 -1.09 -14.57 12.53
C VAL A 100 -0.29 -13.43 11.92
N LEU A 101 0.39 -13.67 10.78
CA LEU A 101 1.18 -12.66 10.11
C LEU A 101 0.30 -11.50 9.60
N THR A 102 -0.84 -11.81 8.98
CA THR A 102 -1.77 -10.77 8.51
C THR A 102 -2.33 -9.93 9.66
N GLN A 103 -2.70 -10.55 10.79
CA GLN A 103 -3.14 -9.80 11.97
C GLN A 103 -2.05 -8.89 12.53
N ALA A 104 -0.79 -9.33 12.53
CA ALA A 104 0.33 -8.49 12.92
C ALA A 104 0.51 -7.28 12.00
N LEU A 105 0.39 -7.49 10.67
CA LEU A 105 0.46 -6.42 9.68
C LEU A 105 -0.71 -5.44 9.82
N LEU A 106 -1.93 -5.91 10.10
CA LEU A 106 -3.08 -5.07 10.40
C LEU A 106 -2.84 -4.19 11.64
N SER A 107 -2.30 -4.77 12.70
CA SER A 107 -1.97 -4.01 13.91
C SER A 107 -0.91 -2.93 13.66
N ILE A 108 0.04 -3.18 12.76
CA ILE A 108 1.03 -2.19 12.33
C ILE A 108 0.35 -1.07 11.53
N ALA A 109 -0.51 -1.42 10.57
CA ALA A 109 -1.24 -0.44 9.77
C ALA A 109 -2.09 0.47 10.67
N GLU A 110 -2.83 -0.09 11.61
CA GLU A 110 -3.64 0.65 12.57
C GLU A 110 -2.77 1.59 13.45
N HIS A 111 -1.64 1.08 13.98
CA HIS A 111 -0.73 1.86 14.82
C HIS A 111 -0.17 3.10 14.10
N PHE A 112 0.12 2.98 12.81
CA PHE A 112 0.64 4.09 11.99
C PHE A 112 -0.46 4.89 11.27
N GLY A 113 -1.73 4.56 11.47
CA GLY A 113 -2.86 5.27 10.85
C GLY A 113 -2.98 5.02 9.34
N MET A 114 -2.49 3.87 8.86
CA MET A 114 -2.57 3.48 7.45
C MET A 114 -3.82 2.64 7.19
N TYR A 115 -4.39 2.77 5.99
CA TYR A 115 -5.40 1.83 5.49
C TYR A 115 -4.73 0.53 5.05
N ALA A 116 -5.27 -0.61 5.48
CA ALA A 116 -4.76 -1.93 5.10
C ALA A 116 -5.52 -2.50 3.90
N VAL A 117 -4.80 -2.89 2.86
CA VAL A 117 -5.33 -3.51 1.64
C VAL A 117 -4.81 -4.93 1.54
N ALA A 118 -5.69 -5.92 1.46
CA ALA A 118 -5.32 -7.30 1.17
C ALA A 118 -5.30 -7.53 -0.35
N GLU A 119 -4.16 -7.97 -0.89
CA GLU A 119 -4.01 -8.27 -2.31
C GLU A 119 -4.29 -9.74 -2.64
N SER A 120 -4.56 -10.00 -3.91
CA SER A 120 -4.77 -11.38 -4.41
C SER A 120 -5.87 -12.15 -3.67
N VAL A 121 -6.95 -11.48 -3.28
CA VAL A 121 -8.12 -12.14 -2.71
C VAL A 121 -8.87 -12.88 -3.82
N GLU A 122 -8.84 -14.21 -3.78
CA GLU A 122 -9.36 -15.07 -4.86
C GLU A 122 -10.60 -15.87 -4.44
N THR A 123 -10.87 -16.01 -3.13
CA THR A 123 -11.98 -16.78 -2.60
C THR A 123 -12.90 -15.96 -1.69
N GLU A 124 -14.19 -16.31 -1.66
CA GLU A 124 -15.13 -15.70 -0.72
C GLU A 124 -14.78 -16.03 0.74
N ALA A 125 -14.22 -17.22 1.00
CA ALA A 125 -13.80 -17.63 2.33
C ALA A 125 -12.64 -16.74 2.85
N ALA A 126 -11.64 -16.47 2.00
CA ALA A 126 -10.56 -15.53 2.33
C ALA A 126 -11.12 -14.11 2.58
N ALA A 127 -12.02 -13.64 1.71
CA ALA A 127 -12.67 -12.34 1.89
C ALA A 127 -13.42 -12.24 3.22
N HIS A 128 -14.22 -13.23 3.57
CA HIS A 128 -14.96 -13.26 4.84
C HIS A 128 -14.01 -13.25 6.05
N TRP A 129 -12.93 -14.04 6.01
CA TRP A 129 -11.95 -14.06 7.09
C TRP A 129 -11.28 -12.68 7.25
N LEU A 130 -10.81 -12.08 6.14
CA LEU A 130 -10.19 -10.75 6.14
C LEU A 130 -11.12 -9.67 6.68
N LEU A 131 -12.38 -9.67 6.28
CA LEU A 131 -13.40 -8.76 6.82
C LEU A 131 -13.60 -8.94 8.32
N SER A 132 -13.59 -10.19 8.80
CA SER A 132 -13.78 -10.50 10.22
C SER A 132 -12.66 -10.00 11.13
N VAL A 133 -11.45 -9.83 10.57
CA VAL A 133 -10.27 -9.31 11.31
C VAL A 133 -10.02 -7.81 11.09
N GLY A 134 -10.89 -7.12 10.33
CA GLY A 134 -10.88 -5.67 10.21
C GLY A 134 -10.00 -5.11 9.09
N ILE A 135 -9.82 -5.87 7.99
CA ILE A 135 -9.18 -5.30 6.78
C ILE A 135 -10.00 -4.14 6.22
N ASP A 136 -9.34 -3.07 5.77
CA ASP A 136 -10.03 -1.89 5.23
C ASP A 136 -10.45 -2.05 3.77
N CYS A 137 -9.67 -2.79 2.96
CA CYS A 137 -9.94 -2.97 1.54
C CYS A 137 -9.48 -4.34 1.03
N LEU A 138 -10.24 -4.90 0.11
CA LEU A 138 -9.92 -6.15 -0.59
C LEU A 138 -9.60 -5.86 -2.05
N GLN A 139 -8.49 -6.39 -2.54
CA GLN A 139 -8.08 -6.32 -3.95
C GLN A 139 -7.84 -7.72 -4.49
N GLY A 140 -8.55 -8.11 -5.56
CA GLY A 140 -8.38 -9.43 -6.16
C GLY A 140 -9.45 -9.78 -7.16
N PHE A 141 -9.47 -11.04 -7.59
CA PHE A 141 -10.45 -11.58 -8.54
C PHE A 141 -11.29 -12.65 -7.82
N ILE A 142 -12.48 -12.28 -7.40
CA ILE A 142 -13.47 -13.22 -6.88
C ILE A 142 -14.45 -13.50 -8.02
N SER A 143 -14.59 -14.76 -8.44
CA SER A 143 -15.49 -15.18 -9.53
C SER A 143 -15.29 -14.43 -10.86
N GLY A 144 -14.02 -14.08 -11.19
CA GLY A 144 -13.67 -13.41 -12.45
C GLY A 144 -14.01 -11.93 -12.52
N VAL A 145 -14.45 -11.32 -11.44
CA VAL A 145 -14.72 -9.87 -11.36
C VAL A 145 -13.72 -9.21 -10.40
N GLN A 146 -12.95 -8.28 -10.92
CA GLN A 146 -12.11 -7.42 -10.08
C GLN A 146 -13.03 -6.51 -9.26
N ARG A 147 -13.00 -6.63 -7.94
CA ARG A 147 -13.72 -5.74 -7.02
C ARG A 147 -12.75 -5.16 -5.99
N SER A 148 -12.67 -3.85 -5.96
CA SER A 148 -12.19 -3.12 -4.80
C SER A 148 -13.44 -2.68 -4.03
N ILE A 149 -13.63 -3.16 -2.82
CA ILE A 149 -14.75 -2.74 -1.97
C ILE A 149 -14.15 -1.84 -0.89
N PRO A 150 -14.28 -0.52 -1.00
CA PRO A 150 -13.95 0.37 0.10
C PRO A 150 -14.97 0.11 1.21
N LEU A 151 -14.48 -0.32 2.36
CA LEU A 151 -15.29 -0.39 3.57
C LEU A 151 -15.24 1.00 4.20
N GLY A 152 -16.37 1.71 4.13
CA GLY A 152 -16.50 3.02 4.78
C GLY A 152 -16.20 2.89 6.28
N ARG A 153 -15.32 3.72 6.79
CA ARG A 153 -15.22 4.09 8.20
C ARG A 153 -16.16 5.24 8.47
#